data_4632aac4380657af99b61b9cbfce045d
#
_entry.id   4632aac4380657af99b61b9cbfce045d
#
_cell.length_a   1.000
_cell.length_b   1.000
_cell.length_c   1.000
_cell.angle_alpha   90.00
_cell.angle_beta   90.00
_cell.angle_gamma   90.00
#
_symmetry.space_group_name_H-M   'P 1'
#
loop_
_entity.id
_entity.type
_entity.pdbx_description
1 polymer ?
#
loop_
_entity_poly.entity_id
_entity_poly.type
_entity_poly.pdbx_seq_one_letter_code
_entity_poly.pdbx_strand_id
1 'polypeptide(L)'
;MRNSFVENLVKYASKKKNVYLLTGDLGFSVLEPFIKKNPKNFFNMGVAEQNMMGVSSGLALEGNKVFTYSISNFATSRCHEQIRNDICYHDLDVTVVAVGGGLPY
;
A
#
# COMPACT_ATOMS: atom_id res chain seq x y z
N MET A 1 10.79 -3.71 12.07
CA MET A 1 9.44 -3.91 11.53
C MET A 1 9.33 -3.64 10.03
N ARG A 2 9.81 -2.50 9.50
CA ARG A 2 9.71 -2.19 8.05
C ARG A 2 10.32 -3.27 7.15
N ASN A 3 11.54 -3.71 7.47
CA ASN A 3 12.22 -4.76 6.69
C ASN A 3 11.46 -6.09 6.76
N SER A 4 10.98 -6.47 7.94
CA SER A 4 10.18 -7.69 8.11
C SER A 4 8.89 -7.66 7.30
N PHE A 5 8.24 -6.51 7.20
CA PHE A 5 7.07 -6.33 6.33
C PHE A 5 7.42 -6.65 4.88
N VAL A 6 8.47 -6.01 4.35
CA VAL A 6 8.86 -6.18 2.94
C VAL A 6 9.30 -7.62 2.64
N GLU A 7 10.08 -8.23 3.53
CA GLU A 7 10.49 -9.63 3.39
C GLU A 7 9.29 -10.57 3.29
N ASN A 8 8.31 -10.39 4.18
CA ASN A 8 7.10 -11.19 4.16
C ASN A 8 6.22 -10.89 2.93
N LEU A 9 6.14 -9.63 2.51
CA LEU A 9 5.41 -9.24 1.30
C LEU A 9 6.02 -9.90 0.05
N VAL A 10 7.34 -9.91 -0.06
CA VAL A 10 8.04 -10.58 -1.17
C VAL A 10 7.73 -12.08 -1.18
N LYS A 11 7.76 -12.73 -0.03
CA LYS A 11 7.40 -14.16 0.09
C LYS A 11 5.94 -14.40 -0.30
N TYR A 12 5.05 -13.55 0.16
CA TYR A 12 3.63 -13.63 -0.17
C TYR A 12 3.39 -13.46 -1.68
N ALA A 13 3.97 -12.43 -2.27
CA ALA A 13 3.84 -12.14 -3.70
C ALA A 13 4.49 -13.22 -4.60
N SER A 14 5.48 -13.96 -4.11
CA SER A 14 6.09 -15.06 -4.86
C SER A 14 5.11 -16.22 -5.11
N LYS A 15 4.09 -16.34 -4.29
CA LYS A 15 3.07 -17.39 -4.36
C LYS A 15 1.79 -16.92 -5.04
N LYS A 16 1.64 -15.62 -5.31
CA LYS A 16 0.43 -15.01 -5.88
C LYS A 16 0.81 -13.92 -6.88
N LYS A 17 0.21 -13.96 -8.08
CA LYS A 17 0.56 -13.04 -9.18
C LYS A 17 -0.10 -11.66 -9.08
N ASN A 18 -1.18 -11.55 -8.32
CA ASN A 18 -2.04 -10.37 -8.28
C ASN A 18 -1.84 -9.53 -7.01
N VAL A 19 -0.60 -9.44 -6.53
CA VAL A 19 -0.24 -8.64 -5.36
C VAL A 19 0.40 -7.34 -5.84
N TYR A 20 -0.15 -6.20 -5.41
CA TYR A 20 0.32 -4.86 -5.76
C TYR A 20 0.78 -4.12 -4.51
N LEU A 21 1.80 -3.27 -4.68
CA LEU A 21 2.29 -2.37 -3.65
C LEU A 21 2.29 -0.94 -4.19
N LEU A 22 1.58 -0.05 -3.53
CA LEU A 22 1.53 1.37 -3.84
C LEU A 22 2.16 2.18 -2.70
N THR A 23 2.96 3.18 -3.03
CA THR A 23 3.58 4.07 -2.04
C THR A 23 3.33 5.54 -2.35
N GLY A 24 3.32 6.37 -1.31
CA GLY A 24 3.16 7.82 -1.40
C GLY A 24 4.50 8.56 -1.40
N ASP A 25 5.39 8.20 -2.30
CA ASP A 25 6.74 8.79 -2.48
C ASP A 25 7.64 8.66 -1.24
N LEU A 26 7.63 7.48 -0.65
CA LEU A 26 8.51 7.14 0.46
C LEU A 26 8.85 5.64 0.43
N GLY A 27 9.64 5.18 1.40
CA GLY A 27 10.04 3.78 1.49
C GLY A 27 11.37 3.49 0.81
N PHE A 28 12.14 4.51 0.47
CA PHE A 28 13.50 4.36 -0.05
C PHE A 28 14.36 3.55 0.90
N SER A 29 15.21 2.70 0.37
CA SER A 29 16.04 1.71 1.11
C SER A 29 15.24 0.64 1.85
N VAL A 30 13.92 0.56 1.64
CA VAL A 30 13.04 -0.44 2.28
C VAL A 30 12.29 -1.26 1.24
N LEU A 31 11.69 -0.61 0.23
CA LEU A 31 10.77 -1.27 -0.71
C LEU A 31 11.46 -1.92 -1.91
N GLU A 32 12.74 -1.66 -2.12
CA GLU A 32 13.52 -2.16 -3.27
C GLU A 32 13.46 -3.68 -3.47
N PRO A 33 13.46 -4.52 -2.41
CA PRO A 33 13.34 -5.96 -2.62
C PRO A 33 12.05 -6.38 -3.31
N PHE A 34 10.93 -5.69 -3.01
CA PHE A 34 9.66 -5.92 -3.70
C PHE A 34 9.70 -5.38 -5.13
N ILE A 35 10.19 -4.16 -5.32
CA ILE A 35 10.27 -3.50 -6.63
C ILE A 35 11.09 -4.34 -7.60
N LYS A 36 12.23 -4.85 -7.15
CA LYS A 36 13.13 -5.67 -7.97
C LYS A 36 12.47 -6.95 -8.47
N LYS A 37 11.67 -7.60 -7.61
CA LYS A 37 11.01 -8.87 -7.95
C LYS A 37 9.67 -8.70 -8.65
N ASN A 38 8.98 -7.58 -8.40
CA ASN A 38 7.63 -7.33 -8.91
C ASN A 38 7.51 -5.92 -9.52
N PRO A 39 8.35 -5.56 -10.51
CA PRO A 39 8.41 -4.19 -11.01
C PRO A 39 7.11 -3.72 -11.67
N LYS A 40 6.32 -4.63 -12.23
CA LYS A 40 5.03 -4.30 -12.86
C LYS A 40 3.90 -4.12 -11.85
N ASN A 41 4.10 -4.54 -10.61
CA ASN A 41 3.08 -4.51 -9.56
C ASN A 41 3.42 -3.49 -8.47
N PHE A 42 4.35 -2.59 -8.75
CA PHE A 42 4.73 -1.50 -7.87
C PHE A 42 4.42 -0.15 -8.51
N PHE A 43 3.77 0.74 -7.75
CA PHE A 43 3.50 2.10 -8.18
C PHE A 43 3.88 3.11 -7.10
N ASN A 44 4.73 4.06 -7.45
CA ASN A 44 4.91 5.26 -6.65
C ASN A 44 3.86 6.28 -7.10
N MET A 45 2.90 6.55 -6.23
CA MET A 45 1.77 7.44 -6.52
C MET A 45 2.09 8.92 -6.26
N GLY A 46 3.31 9.23 -5.85
CA GLY A 46 3.66 10.57 -5.40
C GLY A 46 3.04 10.90 -4.04
N VAL A 47 3.19 12.14 -3.58
CA VAL A 47 2.59 12.62 -2.34
C VAL A 47 1.11 12.91 -2.59
N ALA A 48 0.34 11.86 -2.84
CA ALA A 48 -1.08 11.92 -3.20
C ALA A 48 -1.82 10.73 -2.60
N GLU A 49 -1.86 10.67 -1.27
CA GLU A 49 -2.34 9.49 -0.54
C GLU A 49 -3.83 9.21 -0.79
N GLN A 50 -4.66 10.25 -0.92
CA GLN A 50 -6.07 10.07 -1.24
C GLN A 50 -6.25 9.42 -2.63
N ASN A 51 -5.50 9.88 -3.62
CA ASN A 51 -5.49 9.26 -4.94
C ASN A 51 -4.95 7.82 -4.89
N MET A 52 -3.93 7.58 -4.07
CA MET A 52 -3.39 6.23 -3.84
C MET A 52 -4.48 5.27 -3.33
N MET A 53 -5.32 5.71 -2.41
CA MET A 53 -6.43 4.89 -1.90
C MET A 53 -7.48 4.63 -2.99
N GLY A 54 -7.80 5.63 -3.80
CA GLY A 54 -8.73 5.46 -4.93
C GLY A 54 -8.22 4.47 -5.97
N VAL A 55 -6.95 4.58 -6.37
CA VAL A 55 -6.32 3.64 -7.32
C VAL A 55 -6.26 2.23 -6.71
N SER A 56 -5.94 2.11 -5.42
CA SER A 56 -5.93 0.83 -4.71
C SER A 56 -7.31 0.16 -4.73
N SER A 57 -8.36 0.95 -4.55
CA SER A 57 -9.73 0.46 -4.62
C SER A 57 -10.07 -0.07 -6.01
N GLY A 58 -9.68 0.64 -7.06
CA GLY A 58 -9.88 0.20 -8.44
C GLY A 58 -9.16 -1.11 -8.74
N LEU A 59 -7.90 -1.22 -8.32
CA LEU A 59 -7.13 -2.47 -8.47
C LEU A 59 -7.77 -3.63 -7.71
N ALA A 60 -8.26 -3.39 -6.51
CA ALA A 60 -8.90 -4.42 -5.69
C ALA A 60 -10.25 -4.84 -6.25
N LEU A 61 -11.02 -3.93 -6.85
CA LEU A 61 -12.25 -4.26 -7.56
C LEU A 61 -12.03 -5.25 -8.72
N GLU A 62 -10.86 -5.19 -9.34
CA GLU A 62 -10.45 -6.13 -10.40
C GLU A 62 -9.90 -7.47 -9.84
N GLY A 63 -10.03 -7.71 -8.55
CA GLY A 63 -9.64 -8.97 -7.91
C GLY A 63 -8.19 -9.04 -7.45
N ASN A 64 -7.52 -7.90 -7.33
CA ASN A 64 -6.13 -7.86 -6.87
C ASN A 64 -6.03 -7.64 -5.35
N LYS A 65 -4.96 -8.15 -4.75
CA LYS A 65 -4.57 -7.86 -3.37
C LYS A 65 -3.66 -6.64 -3.38
N VAL A 66 -4.05 -5.57 -2.70
CA VAL A 66 -3.30 -4.31 -2.74
C VAL A 66 -2.79 -3.93 -1.34
N PHE A 67 -1.51 -3.57 -1.28
CA PHE A 67 -0.89 -2.98 -0.09
C PHE A 67 -0.56 -1.52 -0.40
N THR A 68 -1.00 -0.60 0.45
CA THR A 68 -0.58 0.81 0.40
C THR A 68 0.43 1.07 1.51
N TYR A 69 1.43 1.90 1.24
CA TYR A 69 2.51 2.17 2.18
C TYR A 69 2.76 3.67 2.27
N SER A 70 2.50 4.25 3.44
CA SER A 70 2.77 5.66 3.71
C SER A 70 2.93 5.93 5.21
N ILE A 71 3.27 7.18 5.55
CA ILE A 71 3.34 7.65 6.94
C ILE A 71 1.95 7.57 7.58
N SER A 72 1.92 7.20 8.86
CA SER A 72 0.73 6.86 9.62
C SER A 72 -0.46 7.80 9.39
N ASN A 73 -0.30 9.10 9.68
CA ASN A 73 -1.39 10.07 9.53
C ASN A 73 -1.78 10.29 8.07
N PHE A 74 -0.82 10.19 7.15
CA PHE A 74 -1.05 10.39 5.72
C PHE A 74 -1.81 9.20 5.13
N ALA A 75 -1.48 7.99 5.57
CA ALA A 75 -2.15 6.78 5.12
C ALA A 75 -3.53 6.56 5.74
N THR A 76 -3.83 7.18 6.87
CA THR A 76 -5.05 6.94 7.65
C THR A 76 -5.95 8.17 7.70
N SER A 77 -5.66 9.12 8.60
CA SER A 77 -6.53 10.28 8.85
C SER A 77 -6.78 11.13 7.60
N ARG A 78 -5.73 11.36 6.80
CA ARG A 78 -5.84 12.11 5.54
C ARG A 78 -6.73 11.41 4.52
N CYS A 79 -6.79 10.09 4.54
CA CYS A 79 -7.52 9.26 3.60
C CYS A 79 -8.79 8.64 4.19
N HIS A 80 -9.27 9.16 5.31
CA HIS A 80 -10.38 8.56 6.05
C HIS A 80 -11.60 8.32 5.17
N GLU A 81 -11.97 9.30 4.35
CA GLU A 81 -13.13 9.20 3.46
C GLU A 81 -12.94 8.11 2.41
N GLN A 82 -11.79 8.07 1.75
CA GLN A 82 -11.50 7.06 0.73
C GLN A 82 -11.44 5.65 1.32
N ILE A 83 -10.85 5.50 2.49
CA ILE A 83 -10.83 4.20 3.19
C ILE A 83 -12.26 3.76 3.52
N ARG A 84 -13.06 4.66 4.08
CA ARG A 84 -14.45 4.38 4.46
C ARG A 84 -15.31 4.02 3.25
N ASN A 85 -15.32 4.89 2.24
CA ASN A 85 -16.27 4.82 1.14
C ASN A 85 -15.82 3.90 0.01
N ASP A 86 -14.53 3.94 -0.33
CA ASP A 86 -14.02 3.20 -1.49
C ASP A 86 -13.54 1.79 -1.12
N ILE A 87 -12.92 1.63 0.06
CA ILE A 87 -12.35 0.35 0.48
C ILE A 87 -13.33 -0.44 1.36
N CYS A 88 -13.70 0.14 2.51
CA CYS A 88 -14.49 -0.60 3.51
C CYS A 88 -15.92 -0.84 3.06
N TYR A 89 -16.57 0.15 2.50
CA TYR A 89 -17.95 0.01 2.03
C TYR A 89 -18.10 -1.09 0.96
N HIS A 90 -17.09 -1.25 0.12
CA HIS A 90 -17.06 -2.26 -0.94
C HIS A 90 -16.39 -3.58 -0.52
N ASP A 91 -15.96 -3.70 0.73
CA ASP A 91 -15.28 -4.88 1.28
C ASP A 91 -14.09 -5.32 0.42
N LEU A 92 -13.22 -4.37 0.05
CA LEU A 92 -12.11 -4.61 -0.85
C LEU A 92 -10.87 -5.10 -0.14
N ASP A 93 -10.08 -5.94 -0.82
CA ASP A 93 -8.85 -6.52 -0.31
C ASP A 93 -7.66 -5.56 -0.41
N VAL A 94 -7.73 -4.47 0.35
CA VAL A 94 -6.69 -3.46 0.48
C VAL A 94 -6.16 -3.46 1.92
N THR A 95 -4.85 -3.60 2.07
CA THR A 95 -4.18 -3.48 3.37
C THR A 95 -3.45 -2.14 3.45
N VAL A 96 -3.84 -1.29 4.38
CA VAL A 96 -3.20 0.01 4.62
C VAL A 96 -2.02 -0.17 5.58
N VAL A 97 -0.81 0.01 5.07
CA VAL A 97 0.42 -0.07 5.85
C VAL A 97 0.85 1.33 6.27
N ALA A 98 0.64 1.62 7.55
CA ALA A 98 0.95 2.90 8.14
C ALA A 98 2.27 2.82 8.93
N VAL A 99 3.26 3.59 8.56
CA VAL A 99 4.59 3.58 9.19
C VAL A 99 4.86 4.85 9.98
N GLY A 100 5.76 4.79 10.94
CA GLY A 100 6.17 5.94 11.76
C GLY A 100 5.10 6.41 12.75
N GLY A 101 4.13 5.56 13.09
CA GLY A 101 3.13 5.88 14.11
C GLY A 101 3.74 6.03 15.50
N GLY A 102 3.13 6.90 16.32
CA GLY A 102 3.59 7.21 17.66
C GLY A 102 3.95 8.69 17.82
N LEU A 103 4.93 8.99 18.68
CA LEU A 103 5.31 10.38 18.98
C LEU A 103 5.86 11.18 17.80
N PRO A 104 6.61 10.59 16.82
CA PRO A 104 7.13 11.38 15.69
C PRO A 104 6.06 11.92 14.74
N TYR A 105 4.92 11.27 14.68
CA TYR A 105 3.85 11.62 13.73
C TYR A 105 2.47 11.60 14.37
#